data_89ece9f1bf2a80bc1dbcadd477dec421
#
_entry.id   89ece9f1bf2a80bc1dbcadd477dec421
#
_cell.length_a   1.000
_cell.length_b   1.000
_cell.length_c   1.000
_cell.angle_alpha   90.00
_cell.angle_beta   90.00
_cell.angle_gamma   90.00
#
_symmetry.space_group_name_H-M   'P 1'
#
loop_
_entity.id
_entity.type
_entity.pdbx_description
1 polymer ?
#
loop_
_entity_poly.entity_id
_entity_poly.type
_entity_poly.pdbx_seq_one_letter_code
_entity_poly.pdbx_strand_id
1 'polypeptide(L)'
;MDRSHEIDVPIDAITDCLTETKTGKTFPTDYHQITKKITAKAAKELIQAGWRFDWSLPQKNGFQVIKLSLKGSSELQGLIALAHYPDLKFTQIDLVEAAPFNVGAKGKFRGVGAHLFAIACKLSMENGNEGFIRFTAKTNLVDHYAKTLGAVAIDFQNMYIDTKGALRLIQKYFPEEAQSDSEKV
;
A
#
# COMPACT_ATOMS: atom_id res chain seq x y z
N MET A 1 8.32 -1.61 23.74
CA MET A 1 8.79 -0.76 22.63
C MET A 1 8.13 -1.25 21.36
N ASP A 2 7.24 -0.47 20.88
CA ASP A 2 6.57 -0.72 19.60
C ASP A 2 7.59 -0.51 18.50
N ARG A 3 8.15 -1.58 17.95
CA ARG A 3 8.96 -1.51 16.75
C ARG A 3 7.97 -1.41 15.59
N SER A 4 7.66 -0.18 15.20
CA SER A 4 7.03 0.03 13.91
C SER A 4 7.89 -0.63 12.85
N HIS A 5 7.28 -1.45 12.01
CA HIS A 5 8.00 -2.06 10.90
C HIS A 5 8.49 -0.96 9.95
N GLU A 6 9.74 -1.06 9.55
CA GLU A 6 10.28 -0.16 8.54
C GLU A 6 9.77 -0.58 7.16
N ILE A 7 9.15 0.36 6.46
CA ILE A 7 8.66 0.14 5.11
C ILE A 7 9.85 0.18 4.14
N ASP A 8 10.01 -0.85 3.35
CA ASP A 8 11.10 -0.98 2.38
C ASP A 8 10.65 -1.50 0.99
N VAL A 9 9.34 -1.43 0.71
CA VAL A 9 8.83 -1.76 -0.61
C VAL A 9 9.34 -0.75 -1.64
N PRO A 10 9.94 -1.18 -2.77
CA PRO A 10 10.37 -0.25 -3.81
C PRO A 10 9.17 0.30 -4.58
N ILE A 11 9.22 1.58 -4.93
CA ILE A 11 8.29 2.21 -5.85
C ILE A 11 8.95 2.20 -7.23
N ASP A 12 8.66 1.18 -8.00
CA ASP A 12 9.26 0.95 -9.32
C ASP A 12 8.61 1.80 -10.42
N ALA A 13 7.30 2.03 -10.32
CA ALA A 13 6.54 2.88 -11.23
C ALA A 13 5.24 3.35 -10.59
N ILE A 14 4.72 4.48 -11.04
CA ILE A 14 3.34 4.92 -10.77
C ILE A 14 2.57 4.75 -12.08
N THR A 15 1.67 3.77 -12.11
CA THR A 15 0.96 3.31 -13.31
C THR A 15 -0.56 3.43 -13.17
N ASP A 16 -1.26 3.32 -14.29
CA ASP A 16 -2.74 3.25 -14.29
C ASP A 16 -3.19 1.80 -14.02
N CYS A 17 -3.28 1.34 -12.83
CA CYS A 17 -3.41 -0.07 -12.46
C CYS A 17 -2.04 -0.78 -12.40
N LEU A 18 -2.02 -2.12 -12.55
CA LEU A 18 -0.77 -2.85 -12.65
C LEU A 18 -0.37 -3.05 -14.11
N THR A 19 0.89 -2.79 -14.42
CA THR A 19 1.43 -2.95 -15.77
C THR A 19 2.33 -4.18 -15.83
N GLU A 20 1.98 -5.11 -16.73
CA GLU A 20 2.82 -6.29 -16.95
C GLU A 20 4.15 -5.88 -17.59
N THR A 21 5.26 -6.27 -16.97
CA THR A 21 6.60 -5.81 -17.35
C THR A 21 6.99 -6.25 -18.77
N LYS A 22 6.60 -7.47 -19.16
CA LYS A 22 6.98 -8.04 -20.47
C LYS A 22 6.24 -7.41 -21.64
N THR A 23 4.96 -7.12 -21.47
CA THR A 23 4.07 -6.69 -22.57
C THR A 23 3.71 -5.22 -22.52
N GLY A 24 3.88 -4.56 -21.38
CA GLY A 24 3.38 -3.22 -21.11
C GLY A 24 1.86 -3.14 -20.99
N LYS A 25 1.16 -4.27 -21.00
CA LYS A 25 -0.30 -4.33 -20.87
C LYS A 25 -0.72 -4.01 -19.44
N THR A 26 -1.76 -3.21 -19.30
CA THR A 26 -2.35 -2.85 -18.01
C THR A 26 -3.47 -3.82 -17.62
N PHE A 27 -3.57 -4.09 -16.32
CA PHE A 27 -4.56 -4.98 -15.75
C PHE A 27 -5.30 -4.27 -14.64
N PRO A 28 -6.64 -4.24 -14.67
CA PRO A 28 -7.44 -3.71 -13.58
C PRO A 28 -7.29 -4.56 -12.32
N THR A 29 -7.47 -3.92 -11.17
CA THR A 29 -7.24 -4.53 -9.87
C THR A 29 -8.48 -4.47 -8.99
N ASP A 30 -8.49 -5.33 -7.98
CA ASP A 30 -9.39 -5.27 -6.82
C ASP A 30 -8.56 -5.28 -5.54
N TYR A 31 -9.08 -4.67 -4.49
CA TYR A 31 -8.50 -4.78 -3.16
C TYR A 31 -9.59 -5.10 -2.13
N HIS A 32 -9.24 -5.93 -1.15
CA HIS A 32 -10.18 -6.36 -0.12
C HIS A 32 -9.49 -6.49 1.23
N GLN A 33 -10.22 -6.12 2.29
CA GLN A 33 -9.78 -6.42 3.64
C GLN A 33 -9.83 -7.93 3.90
N ILE A 34 -8.77 -8.48 4.46
CA ILE A 34 -8.75 -9.85 4.97
C ILE A 34 -9.41 -9.84 6.35
N THR A 35 -10.70 -10.19 6.40
CA THR A 35 -11.49 -10.19 7.63
C THR A 35 -11.26 -11.43 8.49
N LYS A 36 -10.94 -12.56 7.85
CA LYS A 36 -10.55 -13.78 8.58
C LYS A 36 -9.16 -13.63 9.16
N LYS A 37 -8.96 -14.17 10.36
CA LYS A 37 -7.65 -14.17 11.00
C LYS A 37 -6.64 -14.96 10.15
N ILE A 38 -5.54 -14.32 9.81
CA ILE A 38 -4.41 -14.99 9.19
C ILE A 38 -3.75 -15.88 10.24
N THR A 39 -3.84 -17.19 10.04
CA THR A 39 -3.27 -18.17 10.97
C THR A 39 -1.75 -18.21 10.85
N ALA A 40 -1.06 -18.68 11.89
CA ALA A 40 0.38 -18.92 11.83
C ALA A 40 0.76 -19.89 10.69
N LYS A 41 -0.11 -20.86 10.38
CA LYS A 41 0.07 -21.78 9.24
C LYS A 41 0.03 -21.03 7.92
N ALA A 42 -0.98 -20.20 7.68
CA ALA A 42 -1.11 -19.41 6.45
C ALA A 42 0.05 -18.43 6.29
N ALA A 43 0.49 -17.77 7.36
CA ALA A 43 1.65 -16.88 7.34
C ALA A 43 2.94 -17.65 6.99
N LYS A 44 3.11 -18.87 7.52
CA LYS A 44 4.25 -19.73 7.20
C LYS A 44 4.26 -20.17 5.74
N GLU A 45 3.08 -20.47 5.18
CA GLU A 45 2.93 -20.79 3.74
C GLU A 45 3.33 -19.60 2.86
N LEU A 46 2.99 -18.37 3.25
CA LEU A 46 3.46 -17.17 2.54
C LEU A 46 4.99 -17.05 2.59
N ILE A 47 5.61 -17.25 3.75
CA ILE A 47 7.08 -17.22 3.89
C ILE A 47 7.73 -18.30 3.01
N GLN A 48 7.17 -19.51 2.96
CA GLN A 48 7.64 -20.58 2.07
C GLN A 48 7.49 -20.22 0.59
N ALA A 49 6.49 -19.42 0.24
CA ALA A 49 6.27 -18.88 -1.11
C ALA A 49 7.17 -17.66 -1.44
N GLY A 50 8.05 -17.25 -0.51
CA GLY A 50 9.03 -16.19 -0.71
C GLY A 50 8.66 -14.82 -0.12
N TRP A 51 7.51 -14.69 0.56
CA TRP A 51 7.17 -13.49 1.31
C TRP A 51 8.11 -13.35 2.52
N ARG A 52 8.45 -12.12 2.89
CA ARG A 52 9.49 -11.86 3.91
C ARG A 52 8.94 -11.72 5.31
N PHE A 53 7.69 -11.26 5.44
CA PHE A 53 7.10 -10.90 6.73
C PHE A 53 6.08 -11.92 7.21
N ASP A 54 5.96 -12.05 8.54
CA ASP A 54 4.89 -12.81 9.19
C ASP A 54 3.59 -12.01 9.20
N TRP A 55 2.76 -12.22 8.19
CA TRP A 55 1.50 -11.52 8.00
C TRP A 55 0.41 -11.89 9.02
N SER A 56 0.66 -12.81 9.94
CA SER A 56 -0.23 -13.05 11.09
C SER A 56 -0.09 -11.99 12.19
N LEU A 57 1.03 -11.27 12.24
CA LEU A 57 1.33 -10.31 13.31
C LEU A 57 0.52 -9.00 13.24
N PRO A 58 0.35 -8.35 12.07
CA PRO A 58 -0.39 -7.10 12.02
C PRO A 58 -1.80 -7.19 12.62
N GLN A 59 -2.58 -8.22 12.26
CA GLN A 59 -3.92 -8.39 12.82
C GLN A 59 -3.92 -8.62 14.35
N LYS A 60 -2.93 -9.31 14.89
CA LYS A 60 -2.75 -9.48 16.34
C LYS A 60 -2.48 -8.16 17.03
N ASN A 61 -1.84 -7.22 16.33
CA ASN A 61 -1.48 -5.89 16.83
C ASN A 61 -2.55 -4.83 16.52
N GLY A 62 -3.73 -5.23 16.05
CA GLY A 62 -4.86 -4.34 15.82
C GLY A 62 -4.89 -3.67 14.46
N PHE A 63 -4.02 -4.07 13.52
CA PHE A 63 -4.02 -3.54 12.17
C PHE A 63 -4.95 -4.33 11.24
N GLN A 64 -5.58 -3.63 10.32
CA GLN A 64 -6.29 -4.23 9.19
C GLN A 64 -5.28 -4.67 8.14
N VAL A 65 -5.48 -5.83 7.53
CA VAL A 65 -4.67 -6.30 6.39
C VAL A 65 -5.51 -6.24 5.14
N ILE A 66 -5.02 -5.52 4.14
CA ILE A 66 -5.67 -5.36 2.84
C ILE A 66 -4.85 -6.11 1.80
N LYS A 67 -5.50 -6.93 1.00
CA LYS A 67 -4.89 -7.62 -0.15
C LYS A 67 -5.18 -6.88 -1.44
N LEU A 68 -4.17 -6.83 -2.31
CA LEU A 68 -4.29 -6.39 -3.69
C LEU A 68 -4.24 -7.61 -4.62
N SER A 69 -5.18 -7.69 -5.56
CA SER A 69 -5.25 -8.73 -6.59
C SER A 69 -5.60 -8.14 -7.95
N LEU A 70 -5.37 -8.87 -9.03
CA LEU A 70 -5.95 -8.51 -10.32
C LEU A 70 -7.45 -8.77 -10.28
N LYS A 71 -8.22 -7.96 -10.99
CA LYS A 71 -9.66 -8.12 -11.08
C LYS A 71 -10.02 -9.51 -11.60
N GLY A 72 -10.88 -10.21 -10.84
CA GLY A 72 -11.27 -11.58 -11.15
C GLY A 72 -10.25 -12.66 -10.79
N SER A 73 -9.15 -12.31 -10.12
CA SER A 73 -8.12 -13.26 -9.65
C SER A 73 -8.04 -13.26 -8.13
N SER A 74 -7.73 -14.40 -7.54
CA SER A 74 -7.42 -14.53 -6.11
C SER A 74 -5.93 -14.44 -5.80
N GLU A 75 -5.06 -14.39 -6.83
CA GLU A 75 -3.61 -14.32 -6.65
C GLU A 75 -3.19 -13.00 -5.99
N LEU A 76 -2.45 -13.10 -4.90
CA LEU A 76 -1.96 -11.93 -4.17
C LEU A 76 -0.89 -11.21 -4.98
N GLN A 77 -1.12 -9.93 -5.27
CA GLN A 77 -0.13 -9.05 -5.88
C GLN A 77 0.66 -8.26 -4.83
N GLY A 78 0.05 -8.00 -3.70
CA GLY A 78 0.64 -7.31 -2.58
C GLY A 78 -0.27 -7.28 -1.36
N LEU A 79 0.29 -6.91 -0.22
CA LEU A 79 -0.39 -6.77 1.08
C LEU A 79 0.03 -5.47 1.75
N ILE A 80 -0.91 -4.84 2.43
CA ILE A 80 -0.68 -3.67 3.27
C ILE A 80 -1.43 -3.82 4.59
N ALA A 81 -0.77 -3.46 5.69
CA ALA A 81 -1.37 -3.40 7.03
C ALA A 81 -1.47 -1.95 7.47
N LEU A 82 -2.64 -1.54 7.94
CA LEU A 82 -2.90 -0.16 8.35
C LEU A 82 -3.93 -0.08 9.48
N ALA A 83 -3.93 1.04 10.20
CA ALA A 83 -4.92 1.38 11.21
C ALA A 83 -5.32 2.86 11.11
N HIS A 84 -6.60 3.15 11.33
CA HIS A 84 -7.15 4.50 11.26
C HIS A 84 -7.23 5.12 12.65
N TYR A 85 -6.83 6.37 12.75
CA TYR A 85 -6.90 7.21 13.96
C TYR A 85 -7.71 8.48 13.66
N PRO A 86 -9.05 8.39 13.57
CA PRO A 86 -9.88 9.50 13.10
C PRO A 86 -9.83 10.71 14.03
N ASP A 87 -9.66 10.52 15.33
CA ASP A 87 -9.51 11.61 16.30
C ASP A 87 -8.22 12.41 16.09
N LEU A 88 -7.19 11.77 15.53
CA LEU A 88 -5.89 12.38 15.23
C LEU A 88 -5.72 12.70 13.75
N LYS A 89 -6.73 12.41 12.92
CA LYS A 89 -6.76 12.70 11.48
C LYS A 89 -5.63 12.09 10.68
N PHE A 90 -5.25 10.84 10.97
CA PHE A 90 -4.28 10.11 10.15
C PHE A 90 -4.57 8.60 10.11
N THR A 91 -4.03 7.95 9.11
CA THR A 91 -3.95 6.50 8.98
C THR A 91 -2.50 6.08 9.09
N GLN A 92 -2.21 5.15 10.00
CA GLN A 92 -0.86 4.59 10.17
C GLN A 92 -0.71 3.34 9.29
N ILE A 93 0.33 3.31 8.47
CA ILE A 93 0.78 2.10 7.79
C ILE A 93 1.79 1.40 8.70
N ASP A 94 1.56 0.12 8.97
CA ASP A 94 2.46 -0.74 9.74
C ASP A 94 3.41 -1.52 8.82
N LEU A 95 2.88 -2.12 7.75
CA LEU A 95 3.64 -3.01 6.89
C LEU A 95 3.12 -2.96 5.45
N VAL A 96 4.03 -2.99 4.49
CA VAL A 96 3.73 -3.07 3.05
C VAL A 96 4.66 -4.09 2.40
N GLU A 97 4.11 -4.97 1.58
CA GLU A 97 4.91 -5.94 0.82
C GLU A 97 4.29 -6.25 -0.54
N ALA A 98 5.09 -6.20 -1.59
CA ALA A 98 4.73 -6.72 -2.91
C ALA A 98 4.97 -8.22 -2.96
N ALA A 99 4.15 -8.96 -3.69
CA ALA A 99 4.39 -10.38 -3.91
C ALA A 99 5.80 -10.64 -4.45
N PRO A 100 6.47 -11.73 -4.05
CA PRO A 100 7.86 -12.00 -4.43
C PRO A 100 8.11 -11.95 -5.93
N PHE A 101 7.15 -12.41 -6.74
CA PHE A 101 7.26 -12.39 -8.21
C PHE A 101 7.10 -11.00 -8.84
N ASN A 102 6.74 -9.98 -8.05
CA ASN A 102 6.65 -8.58 -8.49
C ASN A 102 7.87 -7.74 -8.08
N VAL A 103 8.83 -8.33 -7.38
CA VAL A 103 10.00 -7.61 -6.86
C VAL A 103 11.15 -7.63 -7.86
N GLY A 104 11.83 -6.48 -8.00
CA GLY A 104 13.02 -6.32 -8.83
C GLY A 104 12.75 -6.04 -10.30
N ALA A 105 13.81 -5.85 -11.07
CA ALA A 105 13.74 -5.47 -12.49
C ALA A 105 13.02 -6.49 -13.39
N LYS A 106 12.96 -7.74 -12.97
CA LYS A 106 12.26 -8.83 -13.66
C LYS A 106 10.89 -9.14 -13.06
N GLY A 107 10.39 -8.29 -12.16
CA GLY A 107 9.08 -8.43 -11.58
C GLY A 107 7.98 -8.54 -12.63
N LYS A 108 6.97 -9.38 -12.38
CA LYS A 108 5.88 -9.64 -13.33
C LYS A 108 5.05 -8.38 -13.59
N PHE A 109 4.70 -7.65 -12.54
CA PHE A 109 3.94 -6.40 -12.63
C PHE A 109 4.68 -5.25 -11.97
N ARG A 110 4.56 -4.05 -12.57
CA ARG A 110 5.00 -2.77 -12.00
C ARG A 110 3.83 -2.03 -11.38
N GLY A 111 4.13 -1.12 -10.47
CA GLY A 111 3.16 -0.25 -9.82
C GLY A 111 2.52 -0.82 -8.58
N VAL A 112 2.90 -2.02 -8.13
CA VAL A 112 2.32 -2.68 -6.94
C VAL A 112 2.54 -1.85 -5.68
N GLY A 113 3.77 -1.42 -5.41
CA GLY A 113 4.10 -0.63 -4.22
C GLY A 113 3.33 0.68 -4.16
N ALA A 114 3.35 1.46 -5.24
CA ALA A 114 2.61 2.73 -5.33
C ALA A 114 1.09 2.51 -5.22
N HIS A 115 0.56 1.42 -5.79
CA HIS A 115 -0.86 1.08 -5.68
C HIS A 115 -1.27 0.79 -4.23
N LEU A 116 -0.45 0.07 -3.47
CA LEU A 116 -0.71 -0.18 -2.04
C LEU A 116 -0.76 1.12 -1.23
N PHE A 117 0.13 2.07 -1.49
CA PHE A 117 0.06 3.41 -0.90
C PHE A 117 -1.19 4.18 -1.34
N ALA A 118 -1.60 4.09 -2.60
CA ALA A 118 -2.84 4.70 -3.09
C ALA A 118 -4.08 4.13 -2.39
N ILE A 119 -4.13 2.81 -2.16
CA ILE A 119 -5.17 2.15 -1.37
C ILE A 119 -5.21 2.70 0.05
N ALA A 120 -4.06 2.85 0.71
CA ALA A 120 -3.99 3.43 2.05
C ALA A 120 -4.52 4.87 2.09
N CYS A 121 -4.15 5.70 1.12
CA CYS A 121 -4.66 7.08 0.98
C CYS A 121 -6.18 7.10 0.78
N LYS A 122 -6.70 6.21 -0.08
CA LYS A 122 -8.14 6.10 -0.35
C LYS A 122 -8.90 5.67 0.91
N LEU A 123 -8.46 4.64 1.59
CA LEU A 123 -9.07 4.17 2.84
C LEU A 123 -8.97 5.23 3.95
N SER A 124 -7.88 5.99 4.01
CA SER A 124 -7.73 7.15 4.90
C SER A 124 -8.78 8.21 4.62
N MET A 125 -9.04 8.51 3.35
CA MET A 125 -10.08 9.45 2.93
C MET A 125 -11.47 8.97 3.37
N GLU A 126 -11.81 7.72 3.08
CA GLU A 126 -13.09 7.09 3.43
C GLU A 126 -13.35 7.02 4.94
N ASN A 127 -12.29 6.96 5.75
CA ASN A 127 -12.36 6.94 7.21
C ASN A 127 -12.25 8.33 7.88
N GLY A 128 -12.40 9.39 7.11
CA GLY A 128 -12.44 10.76 7.63
C GLY A 128 -11.07 11.36 8.00
N ASN A 129 -9.98 10.74 7.53
CA ASN A 129 -8.60 11.18 7.77
C ASN A 129 -8.02 12.00 6.60
N GLU A 130 -8.87 12.44 5.68
CA GLU A 130 -8.52 13.34 4.57
C GLU A 130 -7.39 12.81 3.65
N GLY A 131 -7.24 11.49 3.60
CA GLY A 131 -6.18 10.83 2.83
C GLY A 131 -4.81 10.85 3.51
N PHE A 132 -4.67 11.49 4.65
CA PHE A 132 -3.40 11.63 5.36
C PHE A 132 -2.92 10.27 5.89
N ILE A 133 -1.72 9.87 5.50
CA ILE A 133 -1.08 8.62 5.95
C ILE A 133 0.30 8.88 6.55
N ARG A 134 0.68 8.05 7.51
CA ARG A 134 1.99 8.06 8.16
C ARG A 134 2.62 6.67 8.09
N PHE A 135 3.93 6.63 7.99
CA PHE A 135 4.70 5.39 7.97
C PHE A 135 6.15 5.64 8.37
N THR A 136 6.85 4.58 8.76
CA THR A 136 8.28 4.61 9.04
C THR A 136 9.01 3.99 7.84
N ALA A 137 9.81 4.77 7.15
CA ALA A 137 10.60 4.31 6.02
C ALA A 137 11.92 3.70 6.48
N LYS A 138 12.40 2.69 5.77
CA LYS A 138 13.80 2.28 5.89
C LYS A 138 14.70 3.46 5.51
N THR A 139 15.72 3.72 6.31
CA THR A 139 16.53 4.96 6.22
C THR A 139 17.02 5.28 4.81
N ASN A 140 17.49 4.27 4.07
CA ASN A 140 17.98 4.45 2.71
C ASN A 140 16.87 4.65 1.65
N LEU A 141 15.60 4.58 2.02
CA LEU A 141 14.47 4.79 1.13
C LEU A 141 13.68 6.08 1.38
N VAL A 142 14.09 6.89 2.37
CA VAL A 142 13.41 8.16 2.67
C VAL A 142 13.39 9.08 1.44
N ASP A 143 14.54 9.31 0.82
CA ASP A 143 14.63 10.14 -0.40
C ASP A 143 13.86 9.51 -1.58
N HIS A 144 13.86 8.19 -1.67
CA HIS A 144 13.12 7.46 -2.70
C HIS A 144 11.61 7.72 -2.57
N TYR A 145 11.04 7.61 -1.37
CA TYR A 145 9.62 7.87 -1.15
C TYR A 145 9.26 9.36 -1.30
N ALA A 146 10.16 10.26 -0.93
CA ALA A 146 9.96 11.68 -1.17
C ALA A 146 9.85 11.99 -2.67
N LYS A 147 10.72 11.42 -3.49
CA LYS A 147 10.76 11.63 -4.94
C LYS A 147 9.61 10.93 -5.68
N THR A 148 9.27 9.72 -5.27
CA THR A 148 8.30 8.88 -6.02
C THR A 148 6.86 9.10 -5.57
N LEU A 149 6.61 9.20 -4.26
CA LEU A 149 5.27 9.34 -3.68
C LEU A 149 4.92 10.77 -3.28
N GLY A 150 5.88 11.67 -3.27
CA GLY A 150 5.71 13.01 -2.69
C GLY A 150 5.57 12.97 -1.17
N ALA A 151 6.09 11.92 -0.53
CA ALA A 151 6.10 11.81 0.92
C ALA A 151 7.06 12.85 1.54
N VAL A 152 6.70 13.33 2.72
CA VAL A 152 7.47 14.35 3.45
C VAL A 152 8.05 13.72 4.71
N ALA A 153 9.34 13.93 4.97
CA ALA A 153 9.99 13.47 6.18
C ALA A 153 9.63 14.34 7.38
N ILE A 154 9.23 13.70 8.48
CA ILE A 154 9.03 14.34 9.80
C ILE A 154 10.39 14.37 10.54
N ASP A 155 11.10 13.26 10.44
CA ASP A 155 12.43 13.06 10.98
C ASP A 155 13.24 12.17 10.01
N PHE A 156 14.30 11.52 10.47
CA PHE A 156 15.17 10.72 9.61
C PHE A 156 14.53 9.43 9.04
N GLN A 157 13.38 8.97 9.57
CA GLN A 157 12.67 7.76 9.10
C GLN A 157 11.15 7.92 9.00
N ASN A 158 10.55 8.74 9.87
CA ASN A 158 9.10 8.92 9.88
C ASN A 158 8.69 9.86 8.76
N MET A 159 7.73 9.42 7.96
CA MET A 159 7.23 10.13 6.81
C MET A 159 5.70 10.21 6.82
N TYR A 160 5.17 11.16 6.09
CA TYR A 160 3.74 11.26 5.81
C TYR A 160 3.48 11.61 4.34
N ILE A 161 2.29 11.26 3.87
CA ILE A 161 1.71 11.78 2.65
C ILE A 161 0.50 12.63 3.08
N ASP A 162 0.49 13.88 2.67
CA ASP A 162 -0.60 14.82 2.96
C ASP A 162 -1.80 14.61 2.01
N THR A 163 -2.89 15.33 2.26
CA THR A 163 -4.10 15.26 1.44
C THR A 163 -3.82 15.52 -0.05
N LYS A 164 -2.95 16.46 -0.36
CA LYS A 164 -2.61 16.80 -1.75
C LYS A 164 -1.85 15.65 -2.43
N GLY A 165 -0.90 15.04 -1.73
CA GLY A 165 -0.17 13.85 -2.19
C GLY A 165 -1.09 12.65 -2.33
N ALA A 166 -1.99 12.45 -1.36
CA ALA A 166 -2.99 11.40 -1.39
C ALA A 166 -3.93 11.50 -2.60
N LEU A 167 -4.46 12.69 -2.88
CA LEU A 167 -5.34 12.91 -4.03
C LEU A 167 -4.65 12.60 -5.37
N ARG A 168 -3.37 12.91 -5.51
CA ARG A 168 -2.60 12.56 -6.72
C ARG A 168 -2.49 11.05 -6.92
N LEU A 169 -2.23 10.29 -5.86
CA LEU A 169 -2.16 8.83 -5.93
C LEU A 169 -3.54 8.23 -6.19
N ILE A 170 -4.58 8.70 -5.49
CA ILE A 170 -5.95 8.24 -5.68
C ILE A 170 -6.40 8.47 -7.12
N GLN A 171 -6.18 9.65 -7.66
CA GLN A 171 -6.54 9.98 -9.05
C GLN A 171 -5.83 9.07 -10.07
N LYS A 172 -4.58 8.69 -9.79
CA LYS A 172 -3.81 7.84 -10.69
C LYS A 172 -4.31 6.40 -10.72
N TYR A 173 -4.63 5.83 -9.56
CA TYR A 173 -5.04 4.42 -9.43
C TYR A 173 -6.55 4.21 -9.44
N PHE A 174 -7.34 5.24 -9.14
CA PHE A 174 -8.81 5.20 -9.08
C PHE A 174 -9.43 6.36 -9.86
N PRO A 175 -9.17 6.48 -11.17
CA PRO A 175 -9.59 7.65 -11.96
C PRO A 175 -11.11 7.84 -12.04
N GLU A 176 -11.90 6.75 -12.00
CA GLU A 176 -13.37 6.81 -12.09
C GLU A 176 -14.01 7.44 -10.83
N GLU A 177 -13.37 7.31 -9.67
CA GLU A 177 -13.88 7.86 -8.42
C GLU A 177 -13.55 9.34 -8.25
N ALA A 178 -12.44 9.81 -8.83
CA ALA A 178 -12.07 11.22 -8.81
C ALA A 178 -13.04 12.11 -9.63
N GLN A 179 -13.77 11.53 -10.59
CA GLN A 179 -14.77 12.25 -11.41
C GLN A 179 -16.11 12.39 -10.69
N SER A 180 -16.48 11.47 -9.81
CA SER A 180 -17.78 11.51 -9.10
C SER A 180 -17.89 12.65 -8.09
N ASP A 181 -16.78 13.14 -7.53
CA ASP A 181 -16.76 14.23 -6.57
C ASP A 181 -16.77 15.63 -7.23
N SER A 182 -16.36 15.71 -8.50
CA SER A 182 -16.40 16.98 -9.26
C SER A 182 -17.78 17.31 -9.84
N GLU A 183 -18.70 16.34 -9.93
CA GLU A 183 -20.08 16.55 -10.40
C GLU A 183 -21.08 16.88 -9.27
N LYS A 184 -20.64 16.91 -8.01
CA LYS A 184 -21.46 17.20 -6.83
C LYS A 184 -21.29 18.61 -6.26
N VAL A 185 -20.67 19.52 -7.01
CA VAL A 185 -20.54 20.94 -6.65
C VAL A 185 -21.44 21.81 -7.49
#